data_8d2b118d4580e6188004f5d0cc717b4d
#
_entry.id   8d2b118d4580e6188004f5d0cc717b4d
#
_cell.length_a   1.000
_cell.length_b   1.000
_cell.length_c   1.000
_cell.angle_alpha   90.00
_cell.angle_beta   90.00
_cell.angle_gamma   90.00
#
_symmetry.space_group_name_H-M   'P 1'
#
loop_
_entity.id
_entity.type
_entity.pdbx_description
1 polymer ?
#
loop_
_entity_poly.entity_id
_entity_poly.type
_entity_poly.pdbx_seq_one_letter_code
_entity_poly.pdbx_strand_id
1 'polypeptide(L)'
;MIKKLKKVLHKEKSASEAKEGTCSCGCGCDCGKKATGMLVAALVVAGVVGFVAGRMGCGCSEAKMNEKLTAYINQNPKVIIDSVERYYRDLEKKQRANRGKPAELAVAPAELIAEIVNDKTNYSLGNASGKFVIIEFFDHQCGWCKKTNKEMRAAIKRAKNIRWIPIDTPIFGDASETIARYVLAAGEQGKYAQMHEAVGNAQGQLDEAALVKLGEGLKLDTKKLKADANGEKIRAKLAANRKYAEKLNINGVPMLIVDGKINPGALLGENLENAVKASNEKK
;
A
#
# COMPACT_ATOMS: atom_id res chain seq x y z
N MET A 1 -30.78 21.21 -7.95
CA MET A 1 -30.14 19.90 -8.09
C MET A 1 -30.82 18.77 -7.29
N ILE A 2 -31.69 19.06 -6.34
CA ILE A 2 -32.35 18.09 -5.42
C ILE A 2 -33.57 17.40 -6.04
N LYS A 3 -34.16 17.92 -7.12
CA LYS A 3 -35.34 17.32 -7.79
C LYS A 3 -35.03 16.14 -8.74
N LYS A 4 -33.76 15.94 -9.12
CA LYS A 4 -33.34 14.77 -9.97
C LYS A 4 -33.03 13.50 -9.19
N LEU A 5 -32.65 13.60 -7.91
CA LEU A 5 -32.40 12.44 -7.05
C LEU A 5 -33.66 11.71 -6.58
N LYS A 6 -34.80 12.41 -6.44
CA LYS A 6 -36.07 11.76 -6.03
C LYS A 6 -36.67 10.85 -7.12
N LYS A 7 -36.29 11.04 -8.39
CA LYS A 7 -36.82 10.22 -9.50
C LYS A 7 -36.11 8.89 -9.69
N VAL A 8 -34.89 8.76 -9.14
CA VAL A 8 -34.11 7.49 -9.17
C VAL A 8 -34.52 6.57 -8.03
N LEU A 9 -34.83 7.14 -6.87
CA LEU A 9 -35.25 6.35 -5.68
C LEU A 9 -36.69 5.78 -5.77
N HIS A 10 -37.53 6.32 -6.67
CA HIS A 10 -38.89 5.80 -6.88
C HIS A 10 -38.96 4.65 -7.91
N LYS A 11 -37.86 4.40 -8.65
CA LYS A 11 -37.81 3.32 -9.65
C LYS A 11 -37.31 1.97 -9.07
N GLU A 12 -36.74 1.99 -7.86
CA GLU A 12 -36.28 0.78 -7.19
C GLU A 12 -37.31 0.12 -6.24
N LYS A 13 -38.47 0.77 -6.00
CA LYS A 13 -39.51 0.22 -5.14
C LYS A 13 -40.60 -0.59 -5.86
N SER A 14 -40.55 -0.71 -7.20
CA SER A 14 -41.57 -1.46 -7.96
C SER A 14 -41.08 -2.82 -8.49
N ALA A 15 -39.97 -3.34 -8.03
CA ALA A 15 -39.40 -4.63 -8.47
C ALA A 15 -39.43 -5.73 -7.40
N SER A 16 -40.25 -5.61 -6.35
CA SER A 16 -40.36 -6.62 -5.28
C SER A 16 -41.71 -7.34 -5.22
N GLU A 17 -42.35 -7.58 -6.36
CA GLU A 17 -43.41 -8.58 -6.49
C GLU A 17 -42.98 -9.59 -7.54
N ALA A 18 -42.06 -10.49 -7.19
CA ALA A 18 -41.74 -11.66 -8.00
C ALA A 18 -42.68 -12.79 -7.67
N LYS A 19 -43.51 -13.11 -8.65
CA LYS A 19 -44.32 -14.32 -8.70
C LYS A 19 -43.42 -15.54 -8.53
N GLU A 20 -43.88 -16.50 -7.71
CA GLU A 20 -43.33 -17.85 -7.60
C GLU A 20 -43.18 -18.50 -8.98
N GLY A 21 -42.01 -19.03 -9.29
CA GLY A 21 -41.84 -20.11 -10.24
C GLY A 21 -41.13 -19.86 -11.55
N THR A 22 -40.00 -19.08 -11.59
CA THR A 22 -39.06 -19.25 -12.68
C THR A 22 -37.63 -18.94 -12.20
N CYS A 23 -36.80 -19.98 -12.10
CA CYS A 23 -35.34 -19.82 -11.97
C CYS A 23 -34.79 -19.18 -13.24
N SER A 24 -34.57 -17.87 -13.24
CA SER A 24 -33.85 -17.17 -14.31
C SER A 24 -32.38 -17.10 -13.96
N CYS A 25 -31.68 -18.22 -13.98
CA CYS A 25 -30.25 -18.26 -14.12
C CYS A 25 -29.95 -18.57 -15.60
N GLY A 26 -29.39 -17.61 -16.33
CA GLY A 26 -28.99 -17.71 -17.73
C GLY A 26 -27.85 -18.71 -18.03
N CYS A 27 -27.85 -19.82 -17.32
CA CYS A 27 -27.04 -20.99 -17.57
C CYS A 27 -28.02 -22.01 -18.18
N GLY A 28 -27.98 -22.23 -19.48
CA GLY A 28 -28.85 -23.17 -20.21
C GLY A 28 -28.89 -24.59 -19.65
N CYS A 29 -29.48 -24.74 -18.48
CA CYS A 29 -29.83 -26.00 -17.83
C CYS A 29 -31.28 -26.21 -18.10
N ASP A 30 -31.58 -27.13 -19.01
CA ASP A 30 -32.93 -27.62 -19.34
C ASP A 30 -33.46 -28.39 -18.11
N CYS A 31 -34.35 -27.76 -17.33
CA CYS A 31 -35.10 -28.43 -16.29
C CYS A 31 -36.25 -29.16 -16.95
N GLY A 32 -35.98 -30.38 -17.45
CA GLY A 32 -36.97 -31.25 -18.03
C GLY A 32 -38.16 -31.49 -17.11
N LYS A 33 -39.34 -31.02 -17.54
CA LYS A 33 -40.64 -31.46 -17.04
C LYS A 33 -40.78 -32.96 -17.18
N LYS A 34 -40.89 -33.69 -16.08
CA LYS A 34 -41.67 -34.95 -15.98
C LYS A 34 -41.59 -35.47 -14.56
N ALA A 35 -42.65 -35.27 -13.78
CA ALA A 35 -43.12 -36.26 -12.83
C ALA A 35 -44.56 -35.91 -12.42
N THR A 36 -45.50 -36.34 -13.25
CA THR A 36 -46.87 -36.52 -12.83
C THR A 36 -47.04 -38.00 -12.46
N GLY A 37 -47.52 -38.28 -11.26
CA GLY A 37 -48.14 -39.56 -10.91
C GLY A 37 -47.31 -40.47 -10.03
N MET A 38 -47.55 -40.47 -8.75
CA MET A 38 -48.08 -41.60 -7.94
C MET A 38 -48.12 -41.25 -6.47
N LEU A 39 -49.33 -41.26 -5.96
CA LEU A 39 -49.67 -41.10 -4.56
C LEU A 39 -49.42 -42.39 -3.79
N VAL A 40 -49.10 -42.22 -2.51
CA VAL A 40 -49.40 -43.11 -1.37
C VAL A 40 -48.32 -44.14 -1.01
N ALA A 41 -47.95 -44.02 0.25
CA ALA A 41 -47.41 -44.97 1.21
C ALA A 41 -45.89 -44.89 1.47
N ALA A 42 -45.55 -44.19 2.53
CA ALA A 42 -44.61 -44.61 3.57
C ALA A 42 -44.00 -43.40 4.33
N LEU A 43 -44.65 -43.03 5.39
CA LEU A 43 -44.28 -41.89 6.28
C LEU A 43 -43.21 -42.22 7.32
N VAL A 44 -42.23 -43.04 7.06
CA VAL A 44 -41.17 -43.32 8.05
C VAL A 44 -39.72 -43.28 7.46
N VAL A 45 -39.53 -43.21 6.13
CA VAL A 45 -38.22 -43.16 5.50
C VAL A 45 -37.88 -41.74 5.01
N ALA A 46 -38.77 -40.79 5.10
CA ALA A 46 -38.63 -39.45 4.55
C ALA A 46 -37.64 -38.53 5.28
N GLY A 47 -37.18 -38.86 6.50
CA GLY A 47 -36.27 -38.01 7.29
C GLY A 47 -34.81 -38.10 6.89
N VAL A 48 -34.37 -39.22 6.32
CA VAL A 48 -32.95 -39.43 6.00
C VAL A 48 -32.65 -39.21 4.52
N VAL A 49 -33.63 -39.48 3.64
CA VAL A 49 -33.48 -39.26 2.19
C VAL A 49 -33.65 -37.77 1.81
N GLY A 50 -34.46 -37.01 2.58
CA GLY A 50 -34.62 -35.57 2.37
C GLY A 50 -33.36 -34.74 2.64
N PHE A 51 -32.46 -35.23 3.53
CA PHE A 51 -31.19 -34.52 3.84
C PHE A 51 -30.08 -34.73 2.79
N VAL A 52 -30.18 -35.78 1.98
CA VAL A 52 -29.21 -36.06 0.90
C VAL A 52 -29.65 -35.46 -0.44
N ALA A 53 -30.97 -35.36 -0.69
CA ALA A 53 -31.51 -34.77 -1.91
C ALA A 53 -31.45 -33.21 -1.94
N GLY A 54 -31.38 -32.55 -0.78
CA GLY A 54 -31.23 -31.09 -0.68
C GLY A 54 -29.85 -30.54 -1.04
N ARG A 55 -28.89 -31.40 -1.37
CA ARG A 55 -27.53 -31.02 -1.75
C ARG A 55 -27.19 -31.15 -3.23
N MET A 56 -28.17 -31.50 -4.06
CA MET A 56 -28.02 -31.34 -5.51
C MET A 56 -28.46 -29.92 -5.93
N GLY A 57 -27.79 -28.91 -5.35
CA GLY A 57 -27.84 -27.56 -5.88
C GLY A 57 -27.29 -27.59 -7.30
N CYS A 58 -27.94 -26.89 -8.23
CA CYS A 58 -27.46 -26.64 -9.61
C CYS A 58 -26.00 -26.16 -9.56
N GLY A 59 -25.07 -27.09 -9.63
CA GLY A 59 -23.65 -26.81 -9.62
C GLY A 59 -23.25 -26.21 -10.96
N CYS A 60 -23.26 -24.89 -11.07
CA CYS A 60 -22.32 -24.27 -12.01
C CYS A 60 -20.93 -24.75 -11.60
N SER A 61 -20.25 -25.52 -12.45
CA SER A 61 -18.90 -25.94 -12.10
C SER A 61 -18.07 -24.70 -11.81
N GLU A 62 -17.31 -24.71 -10.72
CA GLU A 62 -16.45 -23.61 -10.29
C GLU A 62 -15.60 -23.07 -11.44
N ALA A 63 -15.15 -23.94 -12.33
CA ALA A 63 -14.43 -23.59 -13.55
C ALA A 63 -15.25 -22.66 -14.48
N LYS A 64 -16.53 -22.95 -14.74
CA LYS A 64 -17.37 -22.08 -15.58
C LYS A 64 -17.70 -20.74 -14.90
N MET A 65 -17.82 -20.74 -13.61
CA MET A 65 -18.01 -19.50 -12.82
C MET A 65 -16.77 -18.62 -12.93
N ASN A 66 -15.58 -19.20 -12.73
CA ASN A 66 -14.31 -18.50 -12.81
C ASN A 66 -14.02 -17.97 -14.22
N GLU A 67 -14.35 -18.73 -15.25
CA GLU A 67 -14.23 -18.29 -16.65
C GLU A 67 -15.11 -17.07 -16.94
N LYS A 68 -16.39 -17.12 -16.56
CA LYS A 68 -17.32 -15.98 -16.73
C LYS A 68 -16.88 -14.75 -15.93
N LEU A 69 -16.43 -14.96 -14.70
CA LEU A 69 -15.95 -13.87 -13.84
C LEU A 69 -14.68 -13.24 -14.43
N THR A 70 -13.75 -14.06 -14.91
CA THR A 70 -12.51 -13.58 -15.57
C THR A 70 -12.84 -12.80 -16.83
N ALA A 71 -13.74 -13.32 -17.68
CA ALA A 71 -14.18 -12.64 -18.89
C ALA A 71 -14.86 -11.29 -18.57
N TYR A 72 -15.72 -11.26 -17.54
CA TYR A 72 -16.38 -10.02 -17.11
C TYR A 72 -15.39 -8.97 -16.60
N ILE A 73 -14.41 -9.38 -15.77
CA ILE A 73 -13.37 -8.48 -15.24
C ILE A 73 -12.51 -7.94 -16.40
N ASN A 74 -12.12 -8.78 -17.34
CA ASN A 74 -11.30 -8.37 -18.50
C ASN A 74 -12.04 -7.39 -19.42
N GLN A 75 -13.35 -7.55 -19.57
CA GLN A 75 -14.18 -6.61 -20.34
C GLN A 75 -14.51 -5.33 -19.58
N ASN A 76 -14.45 -5.36 -18.23
CA ASN A 76 -14.82 -4.25 -17.36
C ASN A 76 -13.73 -3.95 -16.33
N PRO A 77 -12.49 -3.61 -16.75
CA PRO A 77 -11.37 -3.38 -15.81
C PRO A 77 -11.65 -2.26 -14.82
N LYS A 78 -12.55 -1.33 -15.18
CA LYS A 78 -12.97 -0.25 -14.32
C LYS A 78 -13.64 -0.72 -13.01
N VAL A 79 -14.27 -1.91 -13.02
CA VAL A 79 -14.90 -2.47 -11.80
C VAL A 79 -13.86 -2.71 -10.70
N ILE A 80 -12.68 -3.19 -11.06
CA ILE A 80 -11.57 -3.37 -10.10
C ILE A 80 -11.09 -2.01 -9.59
N ILE A 81 -10.86 -1.05 -10.50
CA ILE A 81 -10.39 0.30 -10.15
C ILE A 81 -11.38 0.97 -9.21
N ASP A 82 -12.68 1.00 -9.56
CA ASP A 82 -13.72 1.62 -8.75
C ASP A 82 -13.89 0.91 -7.37
N SER A 83 -13.62 -0.39 -7.32
CA SER A 83 -13.67 -1.18 -6.08
C SER A 83 -12.51 -0.81 -5.15
N VAL A 84 -11.31 -0.70 -5.70
CA VAL A 84 -10.10 -0.27 -4.98
C VAL A 84 -10.24 1.18 -4.50
N GLU A 85 -10.74 2.09 -5.36
CA GLU A 85 -10.97 3.48 -4.98
C GLU A 85 -12.03 3.62 -3.87
N ARG A 86 -13.11 2.81 -3.91
CA ARG A 86 -14.11 2.76 -2.81
C ARG A 86 -13.49 2.28 -1.52
N TYR A 87 -12.69 1.23 -1.57
CA TYR A 87 -11.99 0.72 -0.39
C TYR A 87 -11.09 1.79 0.24
N TYR A 88 -10.29 2.50 -0.56
CA TYR A 88 -9.45 3.58 -0.03
C TYR A 88 -10.26 4.77 0.49
N ARG A 89 -11.34 5.16 -0.18
CA ARG A 89 -12.27 6.20 0.33
C ARG A 89 -12.90 5.81 1.67
N ASP A 90 -13.26 4.55 1.85
CA ASP A 90 -13.83 4.07 3.10
C ASP A 90 -12.78 3.96 4.22
N LEU A 91 -11.54 3.60 3.87
CA LEU A 91 -10.40 3.71 4.79
C LEU A 91 -10.16 5.17 5.23
N GLU A 92 -10.16 6.11 4.28
CA GLU A 92 -10.03 7.54 4.60
C GLU A 92 -11.17 8.05 5.49
N LYS A 93 -12.42 7.63 5.22
CA LYS A 93 -13.57 7.98 6.08
C LYS A 93 -13.41 7.40 7.49
N LYS A 94 -13.00 6.14 7.61
CA LYS A 94 -12.71 5.51 8.92
C LYS A 94 -11.57 6.22 9.64
N GLN A 95 -10.51 6.59 8.94
CA GLN A 95 -9.43 7.39 9.50
C GLN A 95 -9.88 8.80 9.91
N ARG A 96 -10.73 9.46 9.10
CA ARG A 96 -11.32 10.77 9.45
C ARG A 96 -12.28 10.68 10.64
N ALA A 97 -13.09 9.64 10.73
CA ALA A 97 -13.99 9.41 11.88
C ALA A 97 -13.19 9.13 13.17
N ASN A 98 -12.05 8.46 13.07
CA ASN A 98 -11.13 8.26 14.18
C ASN A 98 -10.29 9.52 14.53
N ARG A 99 -10.20 10.53 13.63
CA ARG A 99 -9.52 11.81 13.92
C ARG A 99 -10.23 12.68 14.96
N GLY A 100 -11.45 12.35 15.35
CA GLY A 100 -12.17 13.01 16.45
C GLY A 100 -11.68 12.64 17.86
N LYS A 101 -10.87 11.58 17.98
CA LYS A 101 -10.04 11.30 19.15
C LYS A 101 -8.60 11.27 18.61
N PRO A 102 -7.66 12.07 19.13
CA PRO A 102 -6.25 11.85 18.83
C PRO A 102 -5.97 10.39 19.23
N ALA A 103 -5.87 9.50 18.26
CA ALA A 103 -5.30 8.20 18.55
C ALA A 103 -3.92 8.52 19.10
N GLU A 104 -3.69 8.18 20.37
CA GLU A 104 -2.38 8.33 20.96
C GLU A 104 -1.43 7.51 20.11
N LEU A 105 -0.64 8.22 19.29
CA LEU A 105 0.26 7.57 18.36
C LEU A 105 1.24 6.75 19.20
N ALA A 106 1.42 5.49 18.86
CA ALA A 106 2.37 4.63 19.53
C ALA A 106 3.74 5.31 19.53
N VAL A 107 4.40 5.28 20.67
CA VAL A 107 5.74 5.86 20.82
C VAL A 107 6.76 4.79 20.46
N ALA A 108 7.70 5.12 19.60
CA ALA A 108 8.80 4.23 19.28
C ALA A 108 9.76 4.12 20.47
N PRO A 109 10.39 2.95 20.73
CA PRO A 109 11.36 2.79 21.81
C PRO A 109 12.49 3.83 21.70
N ALA A 110 12.74 4.57 22.77
CA ALA A 110 13.73 5.66 22.77
C ALA A 110 15.13 5.15 22.42
N GLU A 111 15.48 3.96 22.92
CA GLU A 111 16.76 3.31 22.65
C GLU A 111 16.94 3.00 21.16
N LEU A 112 15.88 2.56 20.49
CA LEU A 112 15.92 2.28 19.06
C LEU A 112 16.03 3.56 18.23
N ILE A 113 15.32 4.61 18.63
CA ILE A 113 15.47 5.94 18.01
C ILE A 113 16.91 6.41 18.14
N ALA A 114 17.49 6.30 19.34
CA ALA A 114 18.88 6.69 19.60
C ALA A 114 19.87 5.83 18.78
N GLU A 115 19.62 4.52 18.64
CA GLU A 115 20.41 3.62 17.80
C GLU A 115 20.40 4.11 16.34
N ILE A 116 19.21 4.39 15.77
CA ILE A 116 19.06 4.86 14.38
C ILE A 116 19.70 6.24 14.18
N VAL A 117 19.47 7.17 15.11
CA VAL A 117 19.95 8.57 15.02
C VAL A 117 21.46 8.65 15.12
N ASN A 118 22.09 7.78 15.93
CA ASN A 118 23.53 7.77 16.18
C ASN A 118 24.29 6.84 15.21
N ASP A 119 23.62 6.01 14.44
CA ASP A 119 24.25 5.20 13.40
C ASP A 119 24.80 6.10 12.29
N LYS A 120 26.13 6.23 12.25
CA LYS A 120 26.85 7.07 11.28
C LYS A 120 26.73 6.56 9.84
N THR A 121 26.22 5.35 9.64
CA THR A 121 25.94 4.80 8.31
C THR A 121 24.57 5.23 7.78
N ASN A 122 23.72 5.84 8.61
CA ASN A 122 22.45 6.44 8.20
C ASN A 122 22.68 7.82 7.61
N TYR A 123 22.08 8.04 6.44
CA TYR A 123 22.09 9.36 5.83
C TYR A 123 21.07 10.28 6.48
N SER A 124 21.39 11.57 6.53
CA SER A 124 20.48 12.60 7.03
C SER A 124 20.25 13.64 5.95
N LEU A 125 18.99 13.99 5.73
CA LEU A 125 18.55 15.05 4.85
C LEU A 125 18.04 16.23 5.67
N GLY A 126 18.14 17.45 5.15
CA GLY A 126 17.83 18.66 5.89
C GLY A 126 18.98 19.07 6.82
N ASN A 127 18.67 19.43 8.06
CA ASN A 127 19.67 19.83 9.04
C ASN A 127 20.18 18.62 9.82
N ALA A 128 21.42 18.20 9.58
CA ALA A 128 22.04 17.06 10.28
C ALA A 128 22.10 17.25 11.82
N SER A 129 22.14 18.50 12.29
CA SER A 129 22.12 18.87 13.70
C SER A 129 20.72 19.24 14.22
N GLY A 130 19.68 19.08 13.37
CA GLY A 130 18.30 19.39 13.73
C GLY A 130 17.80 18.53 14.88
N LYS A 131 17.14 19.15 15.85
CA LYS A 131 16.61 18.46 17.02
C LYS A 131 15.26 17.80 16.78
N PHE A 132 14.54 18.21 15.72
CA PHE A 132 13.29 17.59 15.34
C PHE A 132 13.57 16.46 14.32
N VAL A 133 13.55 15.23 14.83
CA VAL A 133 13.93 14.06 14.03
C VAL A 133 12.69 13.44 13.39
N ILE A 134 12.80 13.18 12.08
CA ILE A 134 11.85 12.38 11.32
C ILE A 134 12.62 11.20 10.73
N ILE A 135 12.24 9.98 11.12
CA ILE A 135 12.77 8.73 10.55
C ILE A 135 11.70 8.19 9.60
N GLU A 136 12.05 7.84 8.38
CA GLU A 136 11.13 7.28 7.40
C GLU A 136 11.65 5.92 6.90
N PHE A 137 10.87 4.88 7.11
CA PHE A 137 11.06 3.60 6.47
C PHE A 137 10.31 3.62 5.14
N PHE A 138 11.01 3.42 4.05
CA PHE A 138 10.44 3.64 2.72
C PHE A 138 11.03 2.69 1.67
N ASP A 139 10.32 2.56 0.54
CA ASP A 139 10.77 1.84 -0.63
C ASP A 139 10.72 2.79 -1.85
N HIS A 140 11.76 2.77 -2.66
CA HIS A 140 11.87 3.61 -3.85
C HIS A 140 10.79 3.33 -4.92
N GLN A 141 10.19 2.14 -4.95
CA GLN A 141 9.10 1.80 -5.86
C GLN A 141 7.71 2.15 -5.29
N CYS A 142 7.61 2.43 -4.01
CA CYS A 142 6.36 2.80 -3.35
C CYS A 142 5.87 4.18 -3.81
N GLY A 143 4.71 4.25 -4.45
CA GLY A 143 4.14 5.52 -4.93
C GLY A 143 3.86 6.52 -3.80
N TRP A 144 3.38 6.06 -2.64
CA TRP A 144 3.15 6.91 -1.48
C TRP A 144 4.46 7.41 -0.85
N CYS A 145 5.51 6.59 -0.84
CA CYS A 145 6.84 7.01 -0.41
C CYS A 145 7.39 8.11 -1.32
N LYS A 146 7.30 7.94 -2.66
CA LYS A 146 7.72 8.98 -3.62
C LYS A 146 7.01 10.31 -3.38
N LYS A 147 5.70 10.26 -3.10
CA LYS A 147 4.91 11.45 -2.79
C LYS A 147 5.35 12.10 -1.48
N THR A 148 5.51 11.31 -0.41
CA THR A 148 6.03 11.77 0.89
C THR A 148 7.40 12.42 0.73
N ASN A 149 8.33 11.76 0.04
CA ASN A 149 9.69 12.23 -0.17
C ASN A 149 9.74 13.56 -0.92
N LYS A 150 8.87 13.75 -1.92
CA LYS A 150 8.77 15.02 -2.65
C LYS A 150 8.33 16.17 -1.73
N GLU A 151 7.30 15.96 -0.92
CA GLU A 151 6.81 16.98 0.01
C GLU A 151 7.79 17.22 1.16
N MET A 152 8.43 16.16 1.69
CA MET A 152 9.48 16.28 2.70
C MET A 152 10.67 17.12 2.24
N ARG A 153 11.12 16.94 0.97
CA ARG A 153 12.19 17.79 0.40
C ARG A 153 11.82 19.25 0.37
N ALA A 154 10.55 19.58 0.08
CA ALA A 154 10.06 20.95 0.13
C ALA A 154 9.99 21.46 1.58
N ALA A 155 9.58 20.60 2.51
CA ALA A 155 9.46 20.96 3.93
C ALA A 155 10.80 21.25 4.59
N ILE A 156 11.83 20.42 4.39
CA ILE A 156 13.16 20.61 4.99
C ILE A 156 13.88 21.86 4.46
N LYS A 157 13.50 22.37 3.27
CA LYS A 157 14.02 23.67 2.75
C LYS A 157 13.44 24.85 3.54
N ARG A 158 12.23 24.70 4.10
CA ARG A 158 11.52 25.74 4.88
C ARG A 158 11.80 25.63 6.37
N ALA A 159 11.97 24.41 6.88
CA ALA A 159 12.14 24.09 8.29
C ALA A 159 13.63 23.84 8.61
N LYS A 160 14.27 24.80 9.24
CA LYS A 160 15.72 24.74 9.53
C LYS A 160 16.12 23.76 10.63
N ASN A 161 15.15 23.18 11.35
CA ASN A 161 15.40 22.32 12.52
C ASN A 161 15.05 20.84 12.28
N ILE A 162 14.60 20.47 11.08
CA ILE A 162 14.27 19.09 10.75
C ILE A 162 15.53 18.32 10.31
N ARG A 163 15.77 17.20 10.99
CA ARG A 163 16.66 16.13 10.57
C ARG A 163 15.84 14.96 10.06
N TRP A 164 15.81 14.74 8.75
CA TRP A 164 15.13 13.62 8.14
C TRP A 164 16.11 12.48 7.85
N ILE A 165 15.83 11.29 8.39
CA ILE A 165 16.64 10.09 8.26
C ILE A 165 15.84 9.07 7.45
N PRO A 166 16.08 8.95 6.14
CA PRO A 166 15.46 7.92 5.32
C PRO A 166 16.15 6.57 5.55
N ILE A 167 15.36 5.53 5.81
CA ILE A 167 15.79 4.14 6.00
C ILE A 167 15.28 3.32 4.83
N ASP A 168 16.18 2.98 3.92
CA ASP A 168 15.88 2.14 2.76
C ASP A 168 15.35 0.77 3.23
N THR A 169 14.10 0.48 2.91
CA THR A 169 13.38 -0.71 3.35
C THR A 169 12.69 -1.34 2.13
N PRO A 170 13.45 -2.02 1.24
CA PRO A 170 12.91 -2.59 0.02
C PRO A 170 11.98 -3.77 0.36
N ILE A 171 10.69 -3.64 0.04
CA ILE A 171 9.65 -4.64 0.29
C ILE A 171 9.00 -5.17 -0.98
N PHE A 172 9.26 -4.57 -2.15
CA PHE A 172 8.68 -4.97 -3.44
C PHE A 172 9.64 -5.83 -4.28
N GLY A 173 10.48 -6.65 -3.63
CA GLY A 173 11.34 -7.64 -4.27
C GLY A 173 12.65 -7.09 -4.83
N ASP A 174 13.29 -7.88 -5.69
CA ASP A 174 14.68 -7.67 -6.15
C ASP A 174 14.92 -6.32 -6.84
N ALA A 175 13.92 -5.83 -7.59
CA ALA A 175 14.03 -4.54 -8.25
C ALA A 175 14.12 -3.39 -7.23
N SER A 176 13.33 -3.43 -6.14
CA SER A 176 13.42 -2.47 -5.03
C SER A 176 14.76 -2.56 -4.32
N GLU A 177 15.24 -3.76 -4.06
CA GLU A 177 16.54 -3.97 -3.41
C GLU A 177 17.69 -3.44 -4.29
N THR A 178 17.63 -3.67 -5.60
CA THR A 178 18.62 -3.14 -6.54
C THR A 178 18.64 -1.62 -6.52
N ILE A 179 17.49 -0.95 -6.56
CA ILE A 179 17.41 0.51 -6.49
C ILE A 179 18.02 1.01 -5.18
N ALA A 180 17.63 0.43 -4.03
CA ALA A 180 18.15 0.81 -2.73
C ALA A 180 19.68 0.67 -2.65
N ARG A 181 20.24 -0.43 -3.17
CA ARG A 181 21.69 -0.65 -3.22
C ARG A 181 22.40 0.46 -4.00
N TYR A 182 21.90 0.85 -5.15
CA TYR A 182 22.51 1.90 -5.96
C TYR A 182 22.41 3.30 -5.31
N VAL A 183 21.31 3.60 -4.64
CA VAL A 183 21.15 4.86 -3.91
C VAL A 183 22.11 4.92 -2.71
N LEU A 184 22.21 3.83 -1.94
CA LEU A 184 23.17 3.73 -0.84
C LEU A 184 24.62 3.80 -1.33
N ALA A 185 24.95 3.14 -2.45
CA ALA A 185 26.28 3.20 -3.05
C ALA A 185 26.65 4.60 -3.56
N ALA A 186 25.67 5.37 -4.08
CA ALA A 186 25.90 6.78 -4.39
C ALA A 186 26.26 7.60 -3.15
N GLY A 187 25.74 7.19 -1.99
CA GLY A 187 26.09 7.77 -0.70
C GLY A 187 27.56 7.59 -0.32
N GLU A 188 28.21 6.48 -0.71
CA GLU A 188 29.65 6.25 -0.51
C GLU A 188 30.52 7.23 -1.29
N GLN A 189 29.92 7.93 -2.26
CA GLN A 189 30.55 9.01 -3.01
C GLN A 189 29.96 10.40 -2.64
N GLY A 190 29.27 10.51 -1.48
CA GLY A 190 28.70 11.75 -0.97
C GLY A 190 27.47 12.26 -1.74
N LYS A 191 26.80 11.40 -2.54
CA LYS A 191 25.69 11.78 -3.41
C LYS A 191 24.36 11.09 -3.07
N TYR A 192 24.20 10.62 -1.82
CA TYR A 192 22.95 9.97 -1.39
C TYR A 192 21.72 10.84 -1.68
N ALA A 193 21.72 12.09 -1.23
CA ALA A 193 20.59 13.00 -1.38
C ALA A 193 20.20 13.22 -2.85
N GLN A 194 21.20 13.41 -3.72
CA GLN A 194 20.97 13.63 -5.13
C GLN A 194 20.47 12.38 -5.86
N MET A 195 21.04 11.21 -5.53
CA MET A 195 20.62 9.95 -6.14
C MET A 195 19.20 9.55 -5.66
N HIS A 196 18.92 9.71 -4.39
CA HIS A 196 17.60 9.50 -3.81
C HIS A 196 16.53 10.40 -4.49
N GLU A 197 16.87 11.67 -4.79
CA GLU A 197 15.99 12.58 -5.52
C GLU A 197 15.84 12.19 -6.98
N ALA A 198 16.93 11.86 -7.67
CA ALA A 198 16.91 11.43 -9.06
C ALA A 198 16.05 10.19 -9.28
N VAL A 199 16.20 9.17 -8.41
CA VAL A 199 15.38 7.96 -8.41
C VAL A 199 13.90 8.28 -8.12
N GLY A 200 13.63 9.16 -7.15
CA GLY A 200 12.26 9.58 -6.82
C GLY A 200 11.53 10.29 -7.96
N ASN A 201 12.26 11.01 -8.81
CA ASN A 201 11.72 11.75 -9.96
C ASN A 201 11.73 10.94 -11.27
N ALA A 202 12.42 9.82 -11.32
CA ALA A 202 12.54 9.00 -12.52
C ALA A 202 11.19 8.40 -12.92
N GLN A 203 10.97 8.33 -14.24
CA GLN A 203 9.79 7.71 -14.84
C GLN A 203 10.16 6.34 -15.42
N GLY A 204 9.21 5.41 -15.39
CA GLY A 204 9.40 4.08 -15.92
C GLY A 204 10.17 3.13 -15.00
N GLN A 205 10.60 2.01 -15.57
CA GLN A 205 11.35 0.99 -14.84
C GLN A 205 12.81 1.42 -14.63
N LEU A 206 13.30 1.24 -13.42
CA LEU A 206 14.69 1.53 -13.04
C LEU A 206 15.45 0.20 -12.93
N ASP A 207 15.99 -0.25 -14.05
CA ASP A 207 16.97 -1.32 -14.08
C ASP A 207 18.39 -0.80 -13.76
N GLU A 208 19.36 -1.70 -13.69
CA GLU A 208 20.74 -1.36 -13.38
C GLU A 208 21.32 -0.35 -14.36
N ALA A 209 21.01 -0.47 -15.66
CA ALA A 209 21.52 0.46 -16.68
C ALA A 209 20.98 1.87 -16.47
N ALA A 210 19.67 2.00 -16.15
CA ALA A 210 19.06 3.27 -15.82
C ALA A 210 19.66 3.90 -14.55
N LEU A 211 19.93 3.10 -13.52
CA LEU A 211 20.55 3.57 -12.27
C LEU A 211 21.98 4.05 -12.49
N VAL A 212 22.76 3.36 -13.33
CA VAL A 212 24.11 3.80 -13.73
C VAL A 212 24.04 5.12 -14.49
N LYS A 213 23.10 5.25 -15.43
CA LYS A 213 22.90 6.50 -16.19
C LYS A 213 22.52 7.67 -15.28
N LEU A 214 21.71 7.45 -14.24
CA LEU A 214 21.45 8.46 -13.21
C LEU A 214 22.74 8.85 -12.48
N GLY A 215 23.59 7.87 -12.14
CA GLY A 215 24.89 8.09 -11.53
C GLY A 215 25.82 8.92 -12.40
N GLU A 216 25.88 8.66 -13.71
CA GLU A 216 26.63 9.47 -14.68
C GLU A 216 26.16 10.93 -14.68
N GLY A 217 24.85 11.14 -14.72
CA GLY A 217 24.25 12.48 -14.64
C GLY A 217 24.62 13.23 -13.35
N LEU A 218 24.88 12.50 -12.27
CA LEU A 218 25.34 13.04 -10.98
C LEU A 218 26.86 13.15 -10.87
N LYS A 219 27.61 12.82 -11.94
CA LYS A 219 29.09 12.82 -11.98
C LYS A 219 29.71 11.85 -10.97
N LEU A 220 29.08 10.69 -10.77
CA LEU A 220 29.63 9.60 -9.96
C LEU A 220 30.63 8.78 -10.78
N ASP A 221 31.60 8.19 -10.11
CA ASP A 221 32.38 7.08 -10.68
C ASP A 221 31.45 5.85 -10.79
N THR A 222 31.07 5.53 -12.02
CA THR A 222 30.11 4.45 -12.30
C THR A 222 30.69 3.07 -12.07
N LYS A 223 31.99 2.87 -12.22
CA LYS A 223 32.65 1.59 -11.88
C LYS A 223 32.59 1.37 -10.37
N LYS A 224 32.94 2.39 -9.60
CA LYS A 224 32.84 2.37 -8.13
C LYS A 224 31.38 2.22 -7.69
N LEU A 225 30.44 2.92 -8.32
CA LEU A 225 29.03 2.82 -8.02
C LEU A 225 28.51 1.37 -8.15
N LYS A 226 28.84 0.68 -9.25
CA LYS A 226 28.49 -0.72 -9.47
C LYS A 226 29.15 -1.65 -8.46
N ALA A 227 30.44 -1.46 -8.20
CA ALA A 227 31.17 -2.27 -7.24
C ALA A 227 30.61 -2.12 -5.83
N ASP A 228 30.39 -0.90 -5.37
CA ASP A 228 29.84 -0.62 -4.04
C ASP A 228 28.41 -1.16 -3.91
N ALA A 229 27.52 -0.95 -4.92
CA ALA A 229 26.14 -1.44 -4.90
C ALA A 229 26.05 -2.97 -4.75
N ASN A 230 27.05 -3.71 -5.23
CA ASN A 230 27.14 -5.16 -5.12
C ASN A 230 28.06 -5.60 -3.98
N GLY A 231 28.65 -4.67 -3.25
CA GLY A 231 29.58 -4.90 -2.16
C GLY A 231 28.92 -5.30 -0.85
N GLU A 232 29.71 -5.92 0.03
CA GLU A 232 29.28 -6.40 1.34
C GLU A 232 28.82 -5.24 2.24
N LYS A 233 29.48 -4.09 2.17
CA LYS A 233 29.14 -2.91 2.97
C LYS A 233 27.66 -2.47 2.78
N ILE A 234 27.21 -2.40 1.52
CA ILE A 234 25.85 -1.99 1.21
C ILE A 234 24.84 -3.09 1.58
N ARG A 235 25.19 -4.37 1.38
CA ARG A 235 24.35 -5.49 1.85
C ARG A 235 24.20 -5.49 3.37
N ALA A 236 25.28 -5.29 4.10
CA ALA A 236 25.25 -5.17 5.56
C ALA A 236 24.40 -3.99 6.01
N LYS A 237 24.46 -2.85 5.30
CA LYS A 237 23.62 -1.69 5.58
C LYS A 237 22.13 -1.99 5.40
N LEU A 238 21.74 -2.64 4.29
CA LEU A 238 20.34 -3.05 4.08
C LEU A 238 19.88 -4.07 5.13
N ALA A 239 20.75 -5.00 5.53
CA ALA A 239 20.45 -5.94 6.60
C ALA A 239 20.24 -5.22 7.95
N ALA A 240 21.02 -4.19 8.27
CA ALA A 240 20.80 -3.37 9.45
C ALA A 240 19.47 -2.61 9.39
N ASN A 241 19.14 -2.01 8.25
CA ASN A 241 17.87 -1.34 8.03
C ASN A 241 16.67 -2.29 8.23
N ARG A 242 16.78 -3.53 7.72
CA ARG A 242 15.76 -4.58 7.91
C ARG A 242 15.56 -4.90 9.39
N LYS A 243 16.66 -5.02 10.17
CA LYS A 243 16.58 -5.23 11.63
C LYS A 243 15.86 -4.09 12.34
N TYR A 244 16.05 -2.84 11.93
CA TYR A 244 15.29 -1.72 12.49
C TYR A 244 13.79 -1.86 12.20
N ALA A 245 13.43 -2.21 10.97
CA ALA A 245 12.03 -2.44 10.58
C ALA A 245 11.40 -3.60 11.37
N GLU A 246 12.12 -4.70 11.57
CA GLU A 246 11.68 -5.86 12.36
C GLU A 246 11.44 -5.50 13.82
N LYS A 247 12.38 -4.76 14.47
CA LYS A 247 12.23 -4.30 15.86
C LYS A 247 10.98 -3.43 16.07
N LEU A 248 10.50 -2.75 15.01
CA LEU A 248 9.32 -1.89 15.03
C LEU A 248 8.06 -2.58 14.48
N ASN A 249 8.14 -3.87 14.10
CA ASN A 249 7.06 -4.63 13.46
C ASN A 249 6.50 -3.89 12.23
N ILE A 250 7.38 -3.30 11.40
CA ILE A 250 6.99 -2.57 10.20
C ILE A 250 6.61 -3.57 9.11
N ASN A 251 5.31 -3.60 8.75
CA ASN A 251 4.74 -4.50 7.75
C ASN A 251 4.39 -3.79 6.44
N GLY A 252 4.68 -2.49 6.34
CA GLY A 252 4.36 -1.70 5.16
C GLY A 252 5.06 -0.34 5.18
N VAL A 253 5.18 0.27 4.00
CA VAL A 253 5.80 1.57 3.80
C VAL A 253 4.86 2.53 3.07
N PRO A 254 4.98 3.84 3.27
CA PRO A 254 5.89 4.48 4.21
C PRO A 254 5.44 4.32 5.67
N MET A 255 6.41 4.19 6.57
CA MET A 255 6.22 4.27 8.01
C MET A 255 7.15 5.36 8.54
N LEU A 256 6.60 6.31 9.26
CA LEU A 256 7.38 7.42 9.79
C LEU A 256 7.39 7.43 11.32
N ILE A 257 8.51 7.81 11.88
CA ILE A 257 8.62 8.20 13.29
C ILE A 257 8.87 9.70 13.30
N VAL A 258 7.89 10.46 13.78
CA VAL A 258 7.94 11.92 13.82
C VAL A 258 8.08 12.35 15.27
N ASP A 259 9.22 12.87 15.63
CA ASP A 259 9.55 13.27 17.00
C ASP A 259 9.18 12.20 18.05
N GLY A 260 9.58 10.95 17.76
CA GLY A 260 9.34 9.79 18.63
C GLY A 260 7.99 9.09 18.45
N LYS A 261 7.04 9.66 17.71
CA LYS A 261 5.70 9.09 17.52
C LYS A 261 5.61 8.35 16.20
N ILE A 262 5.09 7.13 16.23
CA ILE A 262 4.91 6.28 15.05
C ILE A 262 3.69 6.77 14.25
N ASN A 263 3.92 7.14 13.00
CA ASN A 263 2.91 7.58 12.04
C ASN A 263 2.86 6.57 10.88
N PRO A 264 1.88 5.67 10.85
CA PRO A 264 1.70 4.76 9.72
C PRO A 264 1.17 5.50 8.50
N GLY A 265 1.76 5.23 7.34
CA GLY A 265 1.37 5.82 6.07
C GLY A 265 2.08 7.13 5.74
N ALA A 266 1.66 7.77 4.66
CA ALA A 266 2.29 8.95 4.10
C ALA A 266 2.12 10.20 4.99
N LEU A 267 3.19 10.97 5.16
CA LEU A 267 3.17 12.27 5.84
C LEU A 267 3.02 13.39 4.80
N LEU A 268 1.80 13.88 4.62
CA LEU A 268 1.45 14.82 3.56
C LEU A 268 0.55 15.95 4.08
N GLY A 269 0.50 17.04 3.32
CA GLY A 269 -0.45 18.14 3.53
C GLY A 269 -0.40 18.69 4.96
N GLU A 270 -1.57 18.82 5.60
CA GLU A 270 -1.71 19.39 6.95
C GLU A 270 -0.87 18.66 8.00
N ASN A 271 -0.76 17.33 7.93
CA ASN A 271 0.05 16.56 8.89
C ASN A 271 1.54 16.91 8.78
N LEU A 272 2.04 17.10 7.55
CA LEU A 272 3.42 17.54 7.33
C LEU A 272 3.61 18.99 7.80
N GLU A 273 2.66 19.89 7.50
CA GLU A 273 2.73 21.28 7.95
C GLU A 273 2.72 21.39 9.48
N ASN A 274 1.94 20.56 10.16
CA ASN A 274 1.94 20.49 11.63
C ASN A 274 3.29 20.00 12.18
N ALA A 275 3.91 19.02 11.54
CA ALA A 275 5.26 18.57 11.88
C ALA A 275 6.30 19.69 11.67
N VAL A 276 6.20 20.44 10.56
CA VAL A 276 7.06 21.61 10.31
C VAL A 276 6.88 22.69 11.37
N LYS A 277 5.65 23.03 11.75
CA LYS A 277 5.37 24.00 12.82
C LYS A 277 5.97 23.54 14.14
N ALA A 278 5.70 22.31 14.55
CA ALA A 278 6.24 21.73 15.78
C ALA A 278 7.78 21.73 15.78
N SER A 279 8.42 21.52 14.61
CA SER A 279 9.88 21.57 14.49
C SER A 279 10.48 22.95 14.75
N ASN A 280 9.74 24.01 14.39
CA ASN A 280 10.19 25.39 14.61
C ASN A 280 10.05 25.84 16.08
N GLU A 281 9.16 25.21 16.84
CA GLU A 281 8.97 25.45 18.28
C GLU A 281 9.98 24.72 19.14
N LYS A 282 10.58 23.65 18.62
CA LYS A 282 11.59 22.85 19.31
C LYS A 282 12.96 23.52 19.20
N LYS A 283 13.43 24.09 20.30
CA LYS A 283 14.74 24.76 20.43
C LYS A 283 15.88 23.76 20.73
#